data_bda15051e4063c10549a47b63888f7c3
#
_entry.id   bda15051e4063c10549a47b63888f7c3
#
_cell.length_a   1.000
_cell.length_b   1.000
_cell.length_c   1.000
_cell.angle_alpha   90.00
_cell.angle_beta   90.00
_cell.angle_gamma   90.00
#
_symmetry.space_group_name_H-M   'P 1'
#
loop_
_entity.id
_entity.type
_entity.pdbx_description
1 polymer ?
#
loop_
_entity_poly.entity_id
_entity_poly.type
_entity_poly.pdbx_seq_one_letter_code
_entity_poly.pdbx_strand_id
1 'polypeptide(L)'
;MPPQETFPPFEGAAPQDVVEAIVDEAAVLADVGLGDVRIVRAERVTWSDPGLNCPEEDQMYIQVLTEGYWVVVEAGGREYDFRMAEGDVPRLCPEGQGEPPFEGLPD
;
A
#
# COMPACT_ATOMS: atom_id res chain seq x y z
N MET A 1 23.09 -15.21 -19.35
CA MET A 1 21.80 -15.15 -18.65
C MET A 1 21.46 -13.71 -18.42
N PRO A 2 20.34 -13.23 -18.95
CA PRO A 2 19.98 -11.85 -18.71
C PRO A 2 19.74 -11.62 -17.21
N PRO A 3 20.05 -10.43 -16.70
CA PRO A 3 19.77 -10.15 -15.31
C PRO A 3 18.26 -10.20 -15.12
N GLN A 4 17.85 -10.90 -14.10
CA GLN A 4 16.44 -10.91 -13.73
C GLN A 4 16.17 -9.69 -12.87
N GLU A 5 15.08 -9.03 -13.19
CA GLU A 5 14.64 -7.97 -12.33
C GLU A 5 14.19 -8.59 -11.02
N THR A 6 14.76 -8.13 -9.93
CA THR A 6 14.40 -8.61 -8.62
C THR A 6 13.58 -7.54 -7.93
N PHE A 7 12.60 -7.99 -7.15
CA PHE A 7 11.84 -7.06 -6.35
C PHE A 7 12.74 -6.46 -5.28
N PRO A 8 12.54 -5.20 -4.93
CA PRO A 8 13.33 -4.58 -3.88
C PRO A 8 13.11 -5.28 -2.54
N PRO A 9 14.13 -5.34 -1.71
CA PRO A 9 13.96 -5.90 -0.38
C PRO A 9 13.06 -5.02 0.48
N PHE A 10 12.36 -5.64 1.41
CA PHE A 10 11.54 -4.90 2.33
C PHE A 10 11.49 -5.59 3.69
N GLU A 11 11.20 -4.80 4.71
CA GLU A 11 10.91 -5.29 6.04
C GLU A 11 9.46 -4.95 6.33
N GLY A 12 8.76 -5.86 6.97
CA GLY A 12 7.38 -5.63 7.32
C GLY A 12 6.57 -6.90 7.21
N ALA A 13 5.33 -6.83 7.68
CA ALA A 13 4.47 -8.00 7.81
C ALA A 13 3.54 -8.24 6.62
N ALA A 14 3.59 -7.38 5.60
CA ALA A 14 2.77 -7.61 4.41
C ALA A 14 3.28 -8.83 3.65
N PRO A 15 2.39 -9.69 3.13
CA PRO A 15 2.83 -10.85 2.36
C PRO A 15 3.58 -10.46 1.10
N GLN A 16 4.53 -11.30 0.70
CA GLN A 16 5.37 -10.99 -0.46
C GLN A 16 4.57 -10.85 -1.74
N ASP A 17 3.56 -11.69 -1.96
CA ASP A 17 2.75 -11.62 -3.16
C ASP A 17 1.97 -10.28 -3.25
N VAL A 18 1.53 -9.76 -2.11
CA VAL A 18 0.88 -8.45 -2.05
C VAL A 18 1.87 -7.36 -2.43
N VAL A 19 3.06 -7.40 -1.84
CA VAL A 19 4.08 -6.39 -2.11
C VAL A 19 4.51 -6.43 -3.57
N GLU A 20 4.69 -7.63 -4.14
CA GLU A 20 5.08 -7.76 -5.54
C GLU A 20 4.03 -7.18 -6.49
N ALA A 21 2.77 -7.43 -6.23
CA ALA A 21 1.70 -6.87 -7.06
C ALA A 21 1.71 -5.34 -7.01
N ILE A 22 1.94 -4.77 -5.84
CA ILE A 22 1.97 -3.32 -5.66
C ILE A 22 3.20 -2.71 -6.33
N VAL A 23 4.36 -3.35 -6.19
CA VAL A 23 5.58 -2.88 -6.83
C VAL A 23 5.43 -2.89 -8.35
N ASP A 24 4.84 -3.95 -8.92
CA ASP A 24 4.55 -4.02 -10.35
C ASP A 24 3.68 -2.84 -10.79
N GLU A 25 2.62 -2.57 -10.07
CA GLU A 25 1.73 -1.48 -10.42
C GLU A 25 2.41 -0.11 -10.32
N ALA A 26 3.18 0.09 -9.26
CA ALA A 26 3.91 1.35 -9.08
C ALA A 26 4.95 1.56 -10.19
N ALA A 27 5.63 0.51 -10.60
CA ALA A 27 6.59 0.60 -11.70
C ALA A 27 5.92 1.04 -13.00
N VAL A 28 4.74 0.50 -13.28
CA VAL A 28 3.97 0.90 -14.45
C VAL A 28 3.51 2.35 -14.33
N LEU A 29 2.98 2.75 -13.18
CA LEU A 29 2.49 4.11 -12.96
C LEU A 29 3.61 5.14 -13.09
N ALA A 30 4.79 4.82 -12.61
CA ALA A 30 5.93 5.73 -12.64
C ALA A 30 6.77 5.60 -13.91
N ASP A 31 6.47 4.60 -14.74
CA ASP A 31 7.22 4.31 -15.95
C ASP A 31 8.71 4.06 -15.65
N VAL A 32 8.96 3.21 -14.69
CA VAL A 32 10.33 2.82 -14.30
C VAL A 32 10.42 1.31 -14.20
N GLY A 33 11.63 0.79 -14.10
CA GLY A 33 11.86 -0.63 -13.90
C GLY A 33 11.64 -1.02 -12.44
N LEU A 34 11.49 -2.33 -12.20
CA LEU A 34 11.29 -2.84 -10.85
C LEU A 34 12.44 -2.45 -9.91
N GLY A 35 13.66 -2.41 -10.42
CA GLY A 35 14.82 -2.04 -9.62
C GLY A 35 14.84 -0.59 -9.19
N ASP A 36 13.99 0.24 -9.77
CA ASP A 36 13.90 1.67 -9.45
C ASP A 36 12.75 1.98 -8.49
N VAL A 37 12.11 0.95 -7.97
CA VAL A 37 11.05 1.09 -6.96
C VAL A 37 11.64 0.79 -5.59
N ARG A 38 11.40 1.67 -4.63
CA ARG A 38 11.84 1.47 -3.25
C ARG A 38 10.63 1.31 -2.35
N ILE A 39 10.64 0.29 -1.52
CA ILE A 39 9.56 0.06 -0.58
C ILE A 39 9.84 0.85 0.69
N VAL A 40 8.95 1.80 0.99
CA VAL A 40 9.06 2.64 2.17
C VAL A 40 8.43 1.95 3.37
N ARG A 41 7.33 1.24 3.13
CA ARG A 41 6.54 0.63 4.20
C ARG A 41 5.76 -0.56 3.62
N ALA A 42 5.68 -1.64 4.36
CA ALA A 42 4.94 -2.83 3.93
C ALA A 42 4.39 -3.51 5.19
N GLU A 43 3.30 -2.97 5.73
CA GLU A 43 2.80 -3.35 7.04
C GLU A 43 1.44 -4.01 6.99
N ARG A 44 1.23 -4.93 7.92
CA ARG A 44 -0.11 -5.40 8.22
C ARG A 44 -0.73 -4.40 9.18
N VAL A 45 -1.93 -3.93 8.86
CA VAL A 45 -2.59 -2.88 9.64
C VAL A 45 -4.06 -3.19 9.83
N THR A 46 -4.68 -2.47 10.74
CA THR A 46 -6.12 -2.48 10.91
C THR A 46 -6.63 -1.09 10.52
N TRP A 47 -7.50 -1.06 9.51
CA TRP A 47 -8.09 0.20 9.07
C TRP A 47 -9.32 0.50 9.94
N SER A 48 -9.59 1.78 10.14
CA SER A 48 -10.73 2.21 10.97
C SER A 48 -12.07 1.99 10.29
N ASP A 49 -12.08 1.85 8.96
CA ASP A 49 -13.30 1.66 8.20
C ASP A 49 -12.99 0.92 6.88
N PRO A 50 -14.02 0.45 6.17
CA PRO A 50 -13.81 -0.26 4.90
C PRO A 50 -13.26 0.62 3.78
N GLY A 51 -13.26 1.93 3.94
CA GLY A 51 -12.64 2.86 3.00
C GLY A 51 -11.13 2.96 3.18
N LEU A 52 -10.54 2.14 4.05
CA LEU A 52 -9.09 2.03 4.26
C LEU A 52 -8.46 3.35 4.71
N ASN A 53 -9.18 4.11 5.49
CA ASN A 53 -8.75 5.43 5.98
C ASN A 53 -8.34 6.38 4.85
N CYS A 54 -8.87 6.13 3.65
CA CYS A 54 -8.65 6.95 2.48
C CYS A 54 -10.00 7.24 1.83
N PRO A 55 -10.78 8.18 2.39
CA PRO A 55 -12.14 8.40 1.94
C PRO A 55 -12.21 8.92 0.51
N GLU A 56 -13.20 8.43 -0.22
CA GLU A 56 -13.52 8.93 -1.54
C GLU A 56 -14.60 9.99 -1.42
N GLU A 57 -14.61 10.94 -2.35
CA GLU A 57 -15.67 11.94 -2.38
C GLU A 57 -17.02 11.27 -2.51
N ASP A 58 -18.00 11.80 -1.81
CA ASP A 58 -19.38 11.34 -1.84
C ASP A 58 -19.58 9.92 -1.29
N GLN A 59 -18.60 9.38 -0.59
CA GLN A 59 -18.72 8.08 0.06
C GLN A 59 -18.78 8.25 1.57
N MET A 60 -19.70 7.52 2.17
CA MET A 60 -19.79 7.44 3.62
C MET A 60 -19.49 6.02 4.06
N TYR A 61 -18.64 5.87 5.06
CA TYR A 61 -18.23 4.57 5.52
C TYR A 61 -18.66 4.36 6.96
N ILE A 62 -19.21 3.17 7.24
CA ILE A 62 -19.46 2.79 8.62
C ILE A 62 -18.13 2.46 9.29
N GLN A 63 -18.06 2.67 10.60
CA GLN A 63 -16.82 2.42 11.33
C GLN A 63 -16.73 0.95 11.73
N VAL A 64 -16.20 0.15 10.82
CA VAL A 64 -15.94 -1.28 11.04
C VAL A 64 -14.46 -1.50 10.83
N LEU A 65 -13.80 -2.01 11.87
CA LEU A 65 -12.37 -2.30 11.76
C LEU A 65 -12.12 -3.31 10.66
N THR A 66 -11.21 -3.01 9.78
CA THR A 66 -10.94 -3.78 8.57
C THR A 66 -9.47 -4.17 8.54
N GLU A 67 -9.19 -5.46 8.65
CA GLU A 67 -7.82 -5.96 8.55
C GLU A 67 -7.30 -5.82 7.13
N GLY A 68 -6.05 -5.44 6.98
CA GLY A 68 -5.48 -5.29 5.66
C GLY A 68 -4.00 -4.94 5.70
N TYR A 69 -3.55 -4.30 4.63
CA TYR A 69 -2.13 -3.97 4.45
C TYR A 69 -1.97 -2.53 3.98
N TRP A 70 -0.87 -1.93 4.42
CA TRP A 70 -0.49 -0.59 4.01
C TRP A 70 0.91 -0.67 3.42
N VAL A 71 1.01 -0.41 2.13
CA VAL A 71 2.27 -0.49 1.41
C VAL A 71 2.53 0.84 0.72
N VAL A 72 3.60 1.50 1.11
CA VAL A 72 4.01 2.76 0.49
C VAL A 72 5.32 2.51 -0.25
N VAL A 73 5.37 2.91 -1.49
CA VAL A 73 6.57 2.76 -2.32
C VAL A 73 6.95 4.10 -2.93
N GLU A 74 8.22 4.23 -3.26
CA GLU A 74 8.74 5.40 -3.95
C GLU A 74 9.24 4.97 -5.33
N ALA A 75 8.81 5.66 -6.35
CA ALA A 75 9.21 5.37 -7.71
C ALA A 75 9.15 6.67 -8.53
N GLY A 76 10.17 6.91 -9.34
CA GLY A 76 10.21 8.10 -10.16
C GLY A 76 10.19 9.41 -9.37
N GLY A 77 10.75 9.41 -8.15
CA GLY A 77 10.79 10.59 -7.29
C GLY A 77 9.48 10.92 -6.60
N ARG A 78 8.57 9.97 -6.54
CA ARG A 78 7.24 10.17 -6.00
C ARG A 78 6.84 8.99 -5.11
N GLU A 79 6.09 9.25 -4.06
CA GLU A 79 5.55 8.18 -3.22
C GLU A 79 4.15 7.80 -3.68
N TYR A 80 3.89 6.50 -3.63
CA TYR A 80 2.58 5.92 -3.94
C TYR A 80 2.09 5.20 -2.70
N ASP A 81 0.93 5.58 -2.23
CA ASP A 81 0.32 5.07 -0.99
C ASP A 81 -0.74 4.05 -1.37
N PHE A 82 -0.41 2.77 -1.25
CA PHE A 82 -1.32 1.67 -1.56
C PHE A 82 -1.91 1.10 -0.28
N ARG A 83 -3.21 0.90 -0.30
CA ARG A 83 -3.96 0.34 0.82
C ARG A 83 -4.88 -0.74 0.32
N MET A 84 -5.06 -1.79 1.13
CA MET A 84 -5.98 -2.86 0.76
C MET A 84 -6.53 -3.55 1.98
N ALA A 85 -7.76 -4.08 1.83
CA ALA A 85 -8.31 -5.01 2.79
C ALA A 85 -7.77 -6.40 2.49
N GLU A 86 -7.64 -7.23 3.52
CA GLU A 86 -7.18 -8.59 3.34
C GLU A 86 -8.09 -9.34 2.37
N GLY A 87 -7.50 -9.97 1.37
CA GLY A 87 -8.26 -10.70 0.35
C GLY A 87 -8.83 -9.85 -0.78
N ASP A 88 -8.57 -8.55 -0.76
CA ASP A 88 -9.06 -7.64 -1.78
C ASP A 88 -7.90 -7.16 -2.66
N VAL A 89 -8.18 -6.23 -3.57
CA VAL A 89 -7.17 -5.68 -4.46
C VAL A 89 -6.59 -4.39 -3.89
N PRO A 90 -5.32 -4.08 -4.19
CA PRO A 90 -4.73 -2.82 -3.75
C PRO A 90 -5.44 -1.61 -4.36
N ARG A 91 -5.55 -0.56 -3.57
CA ARG A 91 -6.11 0.71 -4.00
C ARG A 91 -5.10 1.82 -3.73
N LEU A 92 -4.87 2.66 -4.73
CA LEU A 92 -3.99 3.81 -4.58
C LEU A 92 -4.75 4.95 -3.89
N CYS A 93 -4.20 5.42 -2.77
CA CYS A 93 -4.78 6.54 -2.06
C CYS A 93 -4.15 7.83 -2.58
N PRO A 94 -4.93 8.80 -3.05
CA PRO A 94 -4.38 10.06 -3.52
C PRO A 94 -3.60 10.79 -2.43
N GLU A 95 -2.57 11.47 -2.85
CA GLU A 95 -1.71 12.22 -1.95
C GLU A 95 -2.52 13.23 -1.13
N GLY A 96 -2.26 13.25 0.17
CA GLY A 96 -2.89 14.18 1.10
C GLY A 96 -4.28 13.79 1.56
N GLN A 97 -4.84 12.67 1.08
CA GLN A 97 -6.20 12.28 1.44
C GLN A 97 -6.26 11.14 2.46
N GLY A 98 -5.16 10.43 2.64
CA GLY A 98 -5.14 9.30 3.53
C GLY A 98 -4.85 9.68 4.97
N GLU A 99 -5.44 8.94 5.88
CA GLU A 99 -5.15 9.04 7.31
C GLU A 99 -4.48 7.76 7.77
N PRO A 100 -3.72 7.81 8.86
CA PRO A 100 -3.03 6.62 9.35
C PRO A 100 -4.03 5.56 9.81
N PRO A 101 -3.62 4.29 9.81
CA PRO A 101 -4.49 3.21 10.24
C PRO A 101 -4.78 3.28 11.74
N PHE A 102 -5.75 2.47 12.15
CA PHE A 102 -6.12 2.34 13.55
C PHE A 102 -4.95 1.75 14.35
N GLU A 103 -4.59 2.41 15.42
CA GLU A 103 -3.44 1.99 16.24
C GLU A 103 -3.82 1.19 17.48
N GLY A 104 -5.10 0.91 17.64
CA GLY A 104 -5.57 0.20 18.81
C GLY A 104 -5.84 1.14 19.97
N LEU A 105 -6.31 0.56 21.08
CA LEU A 105 -6.59 1.34 22.26
C LEU A 105 -5.32 1.44 23.11
N PRO A 106 -5.06 2.57 23.71
CA PRO A 106 -3.92 2.69 24.63
C PRO A 106 -4.14 1.79 25.84
N ASP A 107 -3.07 1.22 26.29
CA ASP A 107 -3.10 0.39 27.50
C ASP A 107 -3.25 1.26 28.74
#